data_7409a515c498ed440c61a4d2bfe260a8
#
_entry.id   7409a515c498ed440c61a4d2bfe260a8
#
_cell.length_a   1.000
_cell.length_b   1.000
_cell.length_c   1.000
_cell.angle_alpha   90.00
_cell.angle_beta   90.00
_cell.angle_gamma   90.00
#
_symmetry.space_group_name_H-M   'P 1'
#
loop_
_entity.id
_entity.type
_entity.pdbx_description
1 polymer ?
#
loop_
_entity_poly.entity_id
_entity_poly.type
_entity_poly.pdbx_seq_one_letter_code
_entity_poly.pdbx_strand_id
1 'polypeptide(L)'
;MTAHRPQIQTMLQVRQVEHYPEALAGGDTLMFLLALPGAEEARAFYDIFSAIPGLICYYYSDEYGSGGCLLEIYPEGCTKASALARVMEMTGARRIVSFGDNINDVPMFRISAESCAVANAVPEARAAATRVIGANTENGVARWLAEHWRDWQ
;
A
#
# COMPACT_ATOMS: atom_id res chain seq x y z
N MET A 1 7.63 -11.97 -17.66
CA MET A 1 6.60 -11.45 -18.59
C MET A 1 5.69 -10.54 -17.78
N THR A 2 5.83 -9.24 -17.91
CA THR A 2 4.99 -8.25 -17.22
C THR A 2 3.56 -8.37 -17.71
N ALA A 3 2.64 -8.64 -16.80
CA ALA A 3 1.21 -8.62 -17.11
C ALA A 3 0.86 -7.23 -17.67
N HIS A 4 0.56 -7.18 -18.94
CA HIS A 4 0.15 -5.96 -19.63
C HIS A 4 -1.20 -5.52 -19.08
N ARG A 5 -1.21 -4.41 -18.34
CA ARG A 5 -2.45 -3.71 -17.95
C ARG A 5 -2.61 -2.48 -18.88
N PRO A 6 -3.26 -2.63 -20.05
CA PRO A 6 -3.35 -1.56 -21.06
C PRO A 6 -3.98 -0.27 -20.54
N GLN A 7 -4.87 -0.37 -19.56
CA GLN A 7 -5.56 0.78 -18.98
C GLN A 7 -4.66 1.70 -18.14
N ILE A 8 -3.63 1.14 -17.48
CA ILE A 8 -2.67 1.93 -16.69
C ILE A 8 -1.71 2.68 -17.62
N GLN A 9 -1.33 2.08 -18.73
CA GLN A 9 -0.44 2.73 -19.72
C GLN A 9 -1.04 3.99 -20.35
N THR A 10 -2.37 4.09 -20.41
CA THR A 10 -3.05 5.27 -20.99
C THR A 10 -3.11 6.44 -20.00
N MET A 11 -3.08 6.18 -18.69
CA MET A 11 -3.18 7.20 -17.65
C MET A 11 -1.82 7.63 -17.08
N LEU A 12 -0.81 6.79 -17.19
CA LEU A 12 0.55 7.05 -16.72
C LEU A 12 1.51 6.97 -17.89
N GLN A 13 2.51 7.86 -17.93
CA GLN A 13 3.61 7.75 -18.87
C GLN A 13 4.51 6.59 -18.46
N VAL A 14 4.15 5.36 -18.87
CA VAL A 14 4.93 4.16 -18.60
C VAL A 14 6.03 4.04 -19.64
N ARG A 15 7.28 4.13 -19.20
CA ARG A 15 8.45 3.91 -20.03
C ARG A 15 9.12 2.60 -19.61
N GLN A 16 9.23 1.66 -20.54
CA GLN A 16 10.06 0.47 -20.34
C GLN A 16 11.51 0.83 -20.62
N VAL A 17 12.41 0.49 -19.70
CA VAL A 17 13.85 0.74 -19.81
C VAL A 17 14.61 -0.55 -19.54
N GLU A 18 15.70 -0.75 -20.27
CA GLU A 18 16.58 -1.93 -20.12
C GLU A 18 17.67 -1.68 -19.07
N HIS A 19 18.06 -0.41 -18.84
CA HIS A 19 19.12 -0.01 -17.90
C HIS A 19 18.60 1.04 -16.92
N TYR A 20 18.48 0.65 -15.65
CA TYR A 20 17.95 1.49 -14.56
C TYR A 20 18.74 2.76 -14.25
N PRO A 21 20.08 2.75 -14.21
CA PRO A 21 20.84 3.96 -13.86
C PRO A 21 20.54 5.16 -14.75
N GLU A 22 20.34 4.92 -16.05
CA GLU A 22 20.03 5.98 -17.02
C GLU A 22 18.61 6.49 -16.89
N ALA A 23 17.67 5.61 -16.49
CA ALA A 23 16.27 5.97 -16.30
C ALA A 23 16.03 6.82 -15.04
N LEU A 24 16.89 6.67 -14.03
CA LEU A 24 16.81 7.40 -12.77
C LEU A 24 17.56 8.76 -12.79
N ALA A 25 18.36 9.00 -13.82
CA ALA A 25 19.10 10.24 -13.96
C ALA A 25 18.13 11.40 -14.25
N GLY A 26 17.92 12.27 -13.27
CA GLY A 26 17.19 13.53 -13.41
C GLY A 26 15.71 13.51 -13.00
N GLY A 27 15.24 12.50 -12.26
CA GLY A 27 13.89 12.45 -11.73
C GLY A 27 13.85 12.18 -10.23
N ASP A 28 12.79 12.62 -9.56
CA ASP A 28 12.50 12.24 -8.18
C ASP A 28 11.90 10.83 -8.15
N THR A 29 12.59 9.89 -7.52
CA THR A 29 12.07 8.54 -7.34
C THR A 29 11.16 8.50 -6.12
N LEU A 30 9.88 8.19 -6.33
CA LEU A 30 8.90 8.09 -5.25
C LEU A 30 8.93 6.74 -4.57
N MET A 31 9.11 5.67 -5.33
CA MET A 31 9.17 4.30 -4.81
C MET A 31 9.81 3.36 -5.83
N PHE A 32 10.29 2.23 -5.35
CA PHE A 32 10.59 1.07 -6.18
C PHE A 32 9.58 -0.04 -5.91
N LEU A 33 9.14 -0.69 -6.95
CA LEU A 33 8.31 -1.89 -6.88
C LEU A 33 9.02 -3.01 -7.63
N LEU A 34 9.46 -4.02 -6.91
CA LEU A 34 10.13 -5.20 -7.47
C LEU A 34 9.15 -6.37 -7.50
N ALA A 35 9.00 -6.98 -8.66
CA ALA A 35 8.29 -8.26 -8.80
C ALA A 35 9.33 -9.39 -8.72
N LEU A 36 9.17 -10.26 -7.75
CA LEU A 36 10.12 -11.32 -7.40
C LEU A 36 9.46 -12.70 -7.55
N PRO A 37 10.24 -13.74 -7.90
CA PRO A 37 9.68 -15.06 -8.19
C PRO A 37 8.96 -15.70 -7.00
N GLY A 38 9.42 -15.42 -5.77
CA GLY A 38 8.86 -16.04 -4.59
C GLY A 38 9.21 -15.33 -3.28
N ALA A 39 8.73 -15.90 -2.18
CA ALA A 39 8.88 -15.32 -0.84
C ALA A 39 10.33 -15.35 -0.32
N GLU A 40 11.12 -16.31 -0.75
CA GLU A 40 12.52 -16.41 -0.32
C GLU A 40 13.35 -15.26 -0.88
N GLU A 41 13.24 -14.98 -2.17
CA GLU A 41 13.90 -13.85 -2.82
C GLU A 41 13.38 -12.52 -2.27
N ALA A 42 12.07 -12.41 -2.07
CA ALA A 42 11.48 -11.20 -1.51
C ALA A 42 12.02 -10.93 -0.10
N ARG A 43 12.15 -11.95 0.73
CA ARG A 43 12.73 -11.85 2.06
C ARG A 43 14.20 -11.45 2.03
N ALA A 44 14.99 -12.05 1.14
CA ALA A 44 16.40 -11.71 1.01
C ALA A 44 16.62 -10.24 0.63
N PHE A 45 15.85 -9.74 -0.34
CA PHE A 45 15.90 -8.32 -0.73
C PHE A 45 15.34 -7.41 0.37
N TYR A 46 14.27 -7.80 1.04
CA TYR A 46 13.72 -7.06 2.17
C TYR A 46 14.77 -6.88 3.28
N ASP A 47 15.48 -7.95 3.65
CA ASP A 47 16.49 -7.89 4.71
C ASP A 47 17.66 -6.94 4.34
N ILE A 48 18.01 -6.87 3.05
CA ILE A 48 19.04 -5.94 2.54
C ILE A 48 18.53 -4.49 2.61
N PHE A 49 17.37 -4.20 2.01
CA PHE A 49 16.90 -2.83 1.87
C PHE A 49 16.37 -2.24 3.17
N SER A 50 15.75 -3.05 4.04
CA SER A 50 15.27 -2.60 5.35
C SER A 50 16.40 -2.25 6.32
N ALA A 51 17.63 -2.72 6.07
CA ALA A 51 18.81 -2.33 6.83
C ALA A 51 19.38 -0.96 6.42
N ILE A 52 18.92 -0.37 5.32
CA ILE A 52 19.39 0.94 4.84
C ILE A 52 18.61 2.04 5.57
N PRO A 53 19.28 2.92 6.34
CA PRO A 53 18.61 4.04 7.00
C PRO A 53 17.87 4.94 6.00
N GLY A 54 16.69 5.38 6.35
CA GLY A 54 15.86 6.26 5.51
C GLY A 54 15.00 5.52 4.49
N LEU A 55 14.99 4.17 4.49
CA LEU A 55 14.08 3.37 3.67
C LEU A 55 13.06 2.62 4.52
N ILE A 56 11.86 2.47 3.97
CA ILE A 56 10.80 1.61 4.47
C ILE A 56 10.46 0.58 3.40
N CYS A 57 10.37 -0.69 3.79
CA CYS A 57 10.11 -1.79 2.89
C CYS A 57 8.90 -2.60 3.35
N TYR A 58 8.10 -3.08 2.38
CA TYR A 58 7.05 -4.06 2.59
C TYR A 58 7.13 -5.11 1.50
N TYR A 59 6.92 -6.39 1.84
CA TYR A 59 6.75 -7.42 0.82
C TYR A 59 5.52 -8.28 1.13
N TYR A 60 4.87 -8.76 0.07
CA TYR A 60 3.65 -9.54 0.14
C TYR A 60 3.46 -10.36 -1.14
N SER A 61 2.58 -11.36 -1.07
CA SER A 61 2.24 -12.19 -2.23
C SER A 61 1.54 -11.37 -3.31
N ASP A 62 1.92 -11.56 -4.58
CA ASP A 62 1.22 -10.97 -5.72
C ASP A 62 -0.01 -11.81 -6.07
N GLU A 63 -1.13 -11.52 -5.44
CA GLU A 63 -2.40 -12.24 -5.66
C GLU A 63 -3.04 -11.94 -7.05
N TYR A 64 -2.58 -10.89 -7.73
CA TYR A 64 -3.17 -10.42 -8.99
C TYR A 64 -2.26 -10.62 -10.21
N GLY A 65 -1.07 -11.13 -10.01
CA GLY A 65 -0.04 -11.26 -11.04
C GLY A 65 0.41 -12.69 -11.31
N SER A 66 1.73 -12.88 -11.31
CA SER A 66 2.39 -14.14 -11.71
C SER A 66 2.49 -15.19 -10.59
N GLY A 67 1.91 -14.94 -9.42
CA GLY A 67 2.03 -15.85 -8.26
C GLY A 67 3.35 -15.71 -7.50
N GLY A 68 4.13 -14.65 -7.75
CA GLY A 68 5.34 -14.31 -7.01
C GLY A 68 5.07 -13.40 -5.82
N CYS A 69 6.08 -12.61 -5.45
CA CYS A 69 5.99 -11.60 -4.42
C CYS A 69 6.31 -10.20 -4.96
N LEU A 70 5.67 -9.20 -4.38
CA LEU A 70 5.99 -7.80 -4.59
C LEU A 70 6.77 -7.27 -3.40
N LEU A 71 7.85 -6.54 -3.66
CA LEU A 71 8.59 -5.79 -2.66
C LEU A 71 8.49 -4.30 -3.01
N GLU A 72 7.91 -3.54 -2.11
CA GLU A 72 7.81 -2.09 -2.16
C GLU A 72 8.89 -1.46 -1.29
N ILE A 73 9.59 -0.46 -1.83
CA ILE A 73 10.66 0.28 -1.15
C ILE A 73 10.34 1.76 -1.27
N TYR A 74 10.20 2.44 -0.14
CA TYR A 74 9.87 3.87 -0.04
C TYR A 74 10.95 4.63 0.71
N PRO A 75 11.15 5.93 0.43
CA PRO A 75 11.80 6.82 1.36
C PRO A 75 11.07 6.87 2.70
N GLU A 76 11.80 6.97 3.80
CA GLU A 76 11.22 7.22 5.11
C GLU A 76 10.33 8.48 5.07
N GLY A 77 9.12 8.37 5.62
CA GLY A 77 8.13 9.45 5.55
C GLY A 77 7.20 9.40 4.34
N CYS A 78 7.45 8.56 3.33
CA CYS A 78 6.56 8.37 2.17
C CYS A 78 5.63 7.17 2.36
N THR A 79 4.82 7.17 3.40
CA THR A 79 3.87 6.10 3.73
C THR A 79 2.42 6.53 3.53
N LYS A 80 1.48 5.57 3.51
CA LYS A 80 0.05 5.87 3.54
C LYS A 80 -0.32 6.72 4.76
N ALA A 81 0.32 6.49 5.89
CA ALA A 81 0.11 7.29 7.11
C ALA A 81 0.55 8.74 6.95
N SER A 82 1.76 8.98 6.41
CA SER A 82 2.26 10.35 6.19
C SER A 82 1.43 11.11 5.15
N ALA A 83 1.03 10.43 4.08
CA ALA A 83 0.14 11.01 3.07
C ALA A 83 -1.22 11.40 3.68
N LEU A 84 -1.78 10.53 4.52
CA LEU A 84 -3.05 10.78 5.19
C LEU A 84 -2.94 11.93 6.19
N ALA A 85 -1.87 12.01 6.98
CA ALA A 85 -1.60 13.13 7.87
C ALA A 85 -1.53 14.45 7.08
N ARG A 86 -0.91 14.45 5.91
CA ARG A 86 -0.85 15.61 5.04
C ARG A 86 -2.23 16.03 4.50
N VAL A 87 -3.06 15.06 4.13
CA VAL A 87 -4.46 15.33 3.71
C VAL A 87 -5.26 15.94 4.87
N MET A 88 -5.08 15.47 6.10
CA MET A 88 -5.72 16.08 7.28
C MET A 88 -5.33 17.55 7.45
N GLU A 89 -4.03 17.87 7.36
CA GLU A 89 -3.56 19.25 7.44
C GLU A 89 -4.19 20.12 6.35
N MET A 90 -4.22 19.65 5.11
CA MET A 90 -4.75 20.38 3.96
C MET A 90 -6.26 20.64 4.04
N THR A 91 -7.01 19.69 4.61
CA THR A 91 -8.47 19.73 4.68
C THR A 91 -9.00 20.27 6.01
N GLY A 92 -8.15 20.37 7.03
CA GLY A 92 -8.57 20.69 8.41
C GLY A 92 -9.34 19.54 9.09
N ALA A 93 -9.32 18.33 8.51
CA ALA A 93 -10.00 17.17 9.07
C ALA A 93 -9.37 16.79 10.42
N ARG A 94 -10.21 16.56 11.42
CA ARG A 94 -9.78 16.19 12.79
C ARG A 94 -9.88 14.69 13.07
N ARG A 95 -10.63 13.97 12.26
CA ARG A 95 -10.89 12.54 12.42
C ARG A 95 -10.78 11.86 11.06
N ILE A 96 -10.29 10.64 11.06
CA ILE A 96 -10.15 9.80 9.88
C ILE A 96 -10.79 8.45 10.15
N VAL A 97 -11.49 7.95 9.15
CA VAL A 97 -11.79 6.53 8.99
C VAL A 97 -10.90 6.00 7.88
N SER A 98 -10.21 4.90 8.12
CA SER A 98 -9.38 4.25 7.11
C SER A 98 -9.80 2.80 6.88
N PHE A 99 -9.57 2.35 5.65
CA PHE A 99 -9.85 0.99 5.22
C PHE A 99 -8.59 0.39 4.63
N GLY A 100 -8.37 -0.90 4.86
CA GLY A 100 -7.18 -1.57 4.34
C GLY A 100 -7.23 -3.08 4.48
N ASP A 101 -6.27 -3.75 3.86
CA ASP A 101 -6.20 -5.20 3.79
C ASP A 101 -4.79 -5.76 3.99
N ASN A 102 -3.76 -4.91 3.97
CA ASN A 102 -2.38 -5.39 3.92
C ASN A 102 -1.49 -4.71 4.99
N ILE A 103 -0.27 -5.20 5.13
CA ILE A 103 0.70 -4.75 6.13
C ILE A 103 1.10 -3.27 5.95
N ASN A 104 1.11 -2.75 4.73
CA ASN A 104 1.39 -1.34 4.44
C ASN A 104 0.26 -0.39 4.86
N ASP A 105 -0.92 -0.92 5.26
CA ASP A 105 -2.04 -0.16 5.83
C ASP A 105 -1.93 0.01 7.35
N VAL A 106 -1.17 -0.85 8.02
CA VAL A 106 -1.04 -0.83 9.50
C VAL A 106 -0.60 0.53 10.05
N PRO A 107 0.39 1.24 9.47
CA PRO A 107 0.73 2.58 9.93
C PRO A 107 -0.43 3.59 9.80
N MET A 108 -1.22 3.49 8.74
CA MET A 108 -2.40 4.33 8.52
C MET A 108 -3.50 4.04 9.57
N PHE A 109 -3.71 2.78 9.93
CA PHE A 109 -4.67 2.40 10.98
C PHE A 109 -4.35 3.04 12.32
N ARG A 110 -3.07 3.15 12.67
CA ARG A 110 -2.61 3.69 13.96
C ARG A 110 -2.90 5.18 14.15
N ILE A 111 -3.03 5.94 13.07
CA ILE A 111 -3.34 7.38 13.11
C ILE A 111 -4.82 7.67 12.85
N SER A 112 -5.62 6.66 12.57
CA SER A 112 -7.04 6.80 12.28
C SER A 112 -7.87 6.75 13.57
N ALA A 113 -8.93 7.56 13.64
CA ALA A 113 -9.89 7.52 14.72
C ALA A 113 -10.71 6.22 14.71
N GLU A 114 -10.95 5.68 13.52
CA GLU A 114 -11.47 4.35 13.30
C GLU A 114 -10.75 3.72 12.10
N SER A 115 -10.32 2.48 12.25
CA SER A 115 -9.67 1.71 11.19
C SER A 115 -10.40 0.40 10.96
N CYS A 116 -10.71 0.13 9.69
CA CYS A 116 -11.51 -1.01 9.25
C CYS A 116 -10.65 -1.93 8.36
N ALA A 117 -10.31 -3.11 8.86
CA ALA A 117 -9.74 -4.16 8.02
C ALA A 117 -10.86 -4.96 7.36
N VAL A 118 -10.73 -5.28 6.08
CA VAL A 118 -11.66 -6.22 5.43
C VAL A 118 -11.45 -7.65 5.94
N ALA A 119 -12.49 -8.47 5.90
CA ALA A 119 -12.44 -9.83 6.48
C ALA A 119 -11.34 -10.72 5.86
N ASN A 120 -11.04 -10.51 4.59
CA ASN A 120 -9.96 -11.20 3.87
C ASN A 120 -8.61 -10.46 3.92
N ALA A 121 -8.45 -9.48 4.82
CA ALA A 121 -7.16 -8.83 5.08
C ALA A 121 -6.15 -9.81 5.70
N VAL A 122 -4.86 -9.50 5.57
CA VAL A 122 -3.79 -10.24 6.24
C VAL A 122 -3.96 -10.19 7.76
N PRO A 123 -3.49 -11.22 8.50
CA PRO A 123 -3.68 -11.29 9.96
C PRO A 123 -3.18 -10.04 10.70
N GLU A 124 -2.06 -9.47 10.28
CA GLU A 124 -1.43 -8.28 10.86
C GLU A 124 -2.33 -7.04 10.71
N ALA A 125 -2.95 -6.85 9.54
CA ALA A 125 -3.87 -5.75 9.30
C ALA A 125 -5.14 -5.90 10.14
N ARG A 126 -5.71 -7.11 10.22
CA ARG A 126 -6.88 -7.38 11.06
C ARG A 126 -6.60 -7.15 12.55
N ALA A 127 -5.40 -7.55 13.02
CA ALA A 127 -5.00 -7.35 14.40
C ALA A 127 -4.76 -5.88 14.76
N ALA A 128 -4.34 -5.06 13.81
CA ALA A 128 -4.05 -3.64 14.00
C ALA A 128 -5.29 -2.74 13.87
N ALA A 129 -6.33 -3.20 13.18
CA ALA A 129 -7.54 -2.44 12.95
C ALA A 129 -8.44 -2.39 14.20
N THR A 130 -9.19 -1.29 14.38
CA THR A 130 -10.21 -1.17 15.45
C THR A 130 -11.43 -2.02 15.17
N ARG A 131 -11.66 -2.39 13.90
CA ARG A 131 -12.81 -3.19 13.44
C ARG A 131 -12.43 -4.06 12.24
N VAL A 132 -13.02 -5.25 12.19
CA VAL A 132 -13.04 -6.08 10.98
C VAL A 132 -14.43 -5.99 10.37
N ILE A 133 -14.49 -5.69 9.06
CA ILE A 133 -15.73 -5.52 8.28
C ILE A 133 -15.88 -6.64 7.25
N GLY A 134 -16.94 -6.64 6.46
CA GLY A 134 -17.14 -7.61 5.38
C GLY A 134 -15.97 -7.64 4.38
N ALA A 135 -15.79 -8.76 3.67
CA ALA A 135 -14.72 -8.91 2.70
C ALA A 135 -14.84 -7.88 1.54
N ASN A 136 -13.71 -7.55 0.92
CA ASN A 136 -13.70 -6.67 -0.25
C ASN A 136 -14.50 -7.26 -1.43
N THR A 137 -14.50 -8.59 -1.58
CA THR A 137 -15.29 -9.33 -2.57
C THR A 137 -16.80 -9.28 -2.32
N GLU A 138 -17.23 -8.86 -1.13
CA GLU A 138 -18.62 -8.75 -0.70
C GLU A 138 -19.08 -7.29 -0.53
N ASN A 139 -18.36 -6.35 -1.13
CA ASN A 139 -18.58 -4.91 -0.97
C ASN A 139 -18.51 -4.42 0.50
N GLY A 140 -17.62 -5.02 1.32
CA GLY A 140 -17.54 -4.76 2.76
C GLY A 140 -17.37 -3.28 3.09
N VAL A 141 -16.49 -2.57 2.40
CA VAL A 141 -16.28 -1.11 2.58
C VAL A 141 -17.54 -0.32 2.24
N ALA A 142 -18.16 -0.62 1.08
CA ALA A 142 -19.35 0.12 0.64
C ALA A 142 -20.54 -0.07 1.60
N ARG A 143 -20.74 -1.29 2.11
CA ARG A 143 -21.78 -1.58 3.12
C ARG A 143 -21.52 -0.82 4.41
N TRP A 144 -20.28 -0.88 4.91
CA TRP A 144 -19.91 -0.17 6.12
C TRP A 144 -20.15 1.33 5.97
N LEU A 145 -19.73 1.93 4.85
CA LEU A 145 -19.96 3.35 4.58
C LEU A 145 -21.47 3.68 4.53
N ALA A 146 -22.29 2.86 3.88
CA ALA A 146 -23.72 3.09 3.81
C ALA A 146 -24.40 3.10 5.19
N GLU A 147 -23.89 2.32 6.14
CA GLU A 147 -24.42 2.20 7.49
C GLU A 147 -23.91 3.30 8.44
N HIS A 148 -22.65 3.74 8.29
CA HIS A 148 -21.95 4.54 9.31
C HIS A 148 -21.55 5.96 8.86
N TRP A 149 -21.66 6.31 7.56
CA TRP A 149 -21.13 7.59 7.07
C TRP A 149 -21.71 8.82 7.75
N ARG A 150 -22.95 8.72 8.26
CA ARG A 150 -23.62 9.82 8.97
C ARG A 150 -23.02 10.11 10.34
N ASP A 151 -22.36 9.14 10.96
CA ASP A 151 -21.71 9.28 12.26
C ASP A 151 -20.40 10.10 12.16
N TRP A 152 -20.01 10.40 10.91
CA TRP A 152 -18.76 11.05 10.56
C TRP A 152 -18.91 12.41 9.90
N GLN A 153 -20.12 12.96 9.87
CA GLN A 153 -20.41 14.30 9.37
C GLN A 153 -20.17 15.41 10.38
#